data_d63c4445260cbb616c14f47be0804db9
#
_entry.id   d63c4445260cbb616c14f47be0804db9
#
_cell.length_a   1.000
_cell.length_b   1.000
_cell.length_c   1.000
_cell.angle_alpha   90.00
_cell.angle_beta   90.00
_cell.angle_gamma   90.00
#
_symmetry.space_group_name_H-M   'P 1'
#
loop_
_entity.id
_entity.type
_entity.pdbx_description
1 polymer ?
#
loop_
_entity_poly.entity_id
_entity_poly.type
_entity_poly.pdbx_seq_one_letter_code
_entity_poly.pdbx_strand_id
1 'polypeptide(L)'
;IPGAFRRAWAVEDERLTRKGLSVWSWENEILQSYAVTFAVQISLIAAFGWIMLPFLAIHNFLAWWQLTSANYVEHYGLLRQKEASGRYERCQPHHSWNSNHKYTNLVLFHLERHSDHHAHPTRRYQSLRNFEDVPRLPNGYNGMFPLAYVPPLWFKVMDPRLLALPHIDGDITKVNVDPDEKERLYEKYAPAAGSDGGAENEAEELTNEAA
;
A
#
# COMPACT_ATOMS: atom_id res chain seq x y z
N ILE A 1 -1.31 -8.13 -12.22
CA ILE A 1 -2.28 -7.40 -13.08
C ILE A 1 -3.56 -8.21 -13.27
N PRO A 2 -3.58 -9.48 -13.75
CA PRO A 2 -4.83 -10.18 -13.99
C PRO A 2 -5.71 -10.30 -12.75
N GLY A 3 -5.13 -10.52 -11.58
CA GLY A 3 -5.88 -10.63 -10.33
C GLY A 3 -6.55 -9.33 -9.89
N ALA A 4 -5.90 -8.18 -10.06
CA ALA A 4 -6.49 -6.87 -9.73
C ALA A 4 -7.68 -6.56 -10.66
N PHE A 5 -7.51 -6.78 -11.96
CA PHE A 5 -8.61 -6.59 -12.92
C PHE A 5 -9.81 -7.49 -12.60
N ARG A 6 -9.57 -8.80 -12.34
CA ARG A 6 -10.66 -9.73 -11.98
C ARG A 6 -11.42 -9.28 -10.74
N ARG A 7 -10.70 -8.80 -9.71
CA ARG A 7 -11.35 -8.29 -8.50
C ARG A 7 -12.15 -7.03 -8.76
N ALA A 8 -11.59 -6.07 -9.52
CA ALA A 8 -12.31 -4.85 -9.90
C ALA A 8 -13.58 -5.17 -10.70
N TRP A 9 -13.47 -6.08 -11.66
CA TRP A 9 -14.62 -6.53 -12.46
C TRP A 9 -15.70 -7.21 -11.59
N ALA A 10 -15.33 -8.05 -10.65
CA ALA A 10 -16.27 -8.72 -9.74
C ALA A 10 -16.99 -7.71 -8.82
N VAL A 11 -16.29 -6.71 -8.31
CA VAL A 11 -16.89 -5.64 -7.49
C VAL A 11 -17.89 -4.82 -8.32
N GLU A 12 -17.55 -4.52 -9.56
CA GLU A 12 -18.41 -3.76 -10.47
C GLU A 12 -19.65 -4.58 -10.88
N ASP A 13 -19.47 -5.87 -11.14
CA ASP A 13 -20.59 -6.80 -11.41
C ASP A 13 -21.55 -6.88 -10.22
N GLU A 14 -21.03 -7.01 -9.01
CA GLU A 14 -21.85 -6.98 -7.79
C GLU A 14 -22.59 -5.65 -7.63
N ARG A 15 -21.94 -4.52 -7.91
CA ARG A 15 -22.55 -3.17 -7.87
C ARG A 15 -23.74 -3.06 -8.83
N LEU A 16 -23.54 -3.52 -10.06
CA LEU A 16 -24.57 -3.44 -11.12
C LEU A 16 -25.70 -4.43 -10.87
N THR A 17 -25.39 -5.64 -10.44
CA THR A 17 -26.39 -6.66 -10.05
C THR A 17 -27.31 -6.15 -8.94
N ARG A 18 -26.77 -5.46 -7.93
CA ARG A 18 -27.59 -4.80 -6.88
C ARG A 18 -28.54 -3.73 -7.43
N LYS A 19 -28.21 -3.13 -8.58
CA LYS A 19 -29.09 -2.19 -9.29
C LYS A 19 -30.04 -2.88 -10.28
N GLY A 20 -30.00 -4.19 -10.42
CA GLY A 20 -30.78 -4.94 -11.42
C GLY A 20 -30.23 -4.79 -12.85
N LEU A 21 -28.98 -4.41 -13.00
CA LEU A 21 -28.33 -4.18 -14.28
C LEU A 21 -27.31 -5.29 -14.62
N SER A 22 -27.14 -5.54 -15.91
CA SER A 22 -26.07 -6.42 -16.40
C SER A 22 -24.69 -5.76 -16.25
N VAL A 23 -23.64 -6.54 -16.01
CA VAL A 23 -22.25 -6.08 -16.02
C VAL A 23 -21.85 -5.46 -17.37
N TRP A 24 -22.51 -5.81 -18.45
CA TRP A 24 -22.32 -5.23 -19.78
C TRP A 24 -23.13 -3.96 -20.04
N SER A 25 -23.84 -3.45 -19.03
CA SER A 25 -24.60 -2.21 -19.18
C SER A 25 -23.67 -1.01 -19.36
N TRP A 26 -24.22 0.05 -19.97
CA TRP A 26 -23.49 1.31 -20.16
C TRP A 26 -23.16 2.03 -18.86
N GLU A 27 -23.74 1.60 -17.74
CA GLU A 27 -23.41 2.10 -16.40
C GLU A 27 -22.15 1.46 -15.78
N ASN A 28 -21.52 0.54 -16.48
CA ASN A 28 -20.27 -0.05 -16.04
C ASN A 28 -19.13 0.97 -16.15
N GLU A 29 -18.62 1.41 -14.99
CA GLU A 29 -17.56 2.43 -14.90
C GLU A 29 -16.23 1.97 -15.51
N ILE A 30 -15.95 0.67 -15.49
CA ILE A 30 -14.75 0.10 -16.12
C ILE A 30 -14.87 0.23 -17.64
N LEU A 31 -16.03 -0.12 -18.20
CA LEU A 31 -16.27 0.00 -19.65
C LEU A 31 -16.24 1.46 -20.10
N GLN A 32 -16.85 2.36 -19.34
CA GLN A 32 -16.79 3.81 -19.63
C GLN A 32 -15.35 4.32 -19.64
N SER A 33 -14.56 3.97 -18.62
CA SER A 33 -13.16 4.39 -18.52
C SER A 33 -12.33 3.90 -19.70
N TYR A 34 -12.51 2.63 -20.09
CA TYR A 34 -11.84 2.09 -21.28
C TYR A 34 -12.30 2.75 -22.57
N ALA A 35 -13.62 3.00 -22.73
CA ALA A 35 -14.14 3.66 -23.90
C ALA A 35 -13.53 5.07 -24.09
N VAL A 36 -13.47 5.85 -23.01
CA VAL A 36 -12.82 7.18 -23.02
C VAL A 36 -11.33 7.06 -23.33
N THR A 37 -10.64 6.13 -22.69
CA THR A 37 -9.21 5.92 -22.90
C THR A 37 -8.91 5.57 -24.36
N PHE A 38 -9.64 4.61 -24.93
CA PHE A 38 -9.46 4.24 -26.34
C PHE A 38 -9.84 5.37 -27.29
N ALA A 39 -10.91 6.11 -27.03
CA ALA A 39 -11.28 7.27 -27.84
C ALA A 39 -10.16 8.31 -27.88
N VAL A 40 -9.58 8.65 -26.74
CA VAL A 40 -8.45 9.58 -26.66
C VAL A 40 -7.22 9.03 -27.41
N GLN A 41 -6.85 7.77 -27.19
CA GLN A 41 -5.67 7.17 -27.83
C GLN A 41 -5.82 7.08 -29.36
N ILE A 42 -7.01 6.67 -29.84
CA ILE A 42 -7.32 6.62 -31.27
C ILE A 42 -7.26 8.05 -31.88
N SER A 43 -7.81 9.05 -31.18
CA SER A 43 -7.75 10.44 -31.63
C SER A 43 -6.31 10.96 -31.75
N LEU A 44 -5.44 10.60 -30.80
CA LEU A 44 -4.02 10.94 -30.85
C LEU A 44 -3.32 10.27 -32.05
N ILE A 45 -3.60 8.99 -32.30
CA ILE A 45 -3.04 8.27 -33.45
C ILE A 45 -3.54 8.90 -34.76
N ALA A 46 -4.82 9.26 -34.85
CA ALA A 46 -5.40 9.90 -36.02
C ALA A 46 -4.80 11.30 -36.29
N ALA A 47 -4.53 12.06 -35.22
CA ALA A 47 -3.98 13.41 -35.32
C ALA A 47 -2.47 13.44 -35.61
N PHE A 48 -1.69 12.55 -35.02
CA PHE A 48 -0.23 12.57 -35.01
C PHE A 48 0.43 11.37 -35.74
N GLY A 49 -0.39 10.45 -36.24
CA GLY A 49 0.07 9.29 -37.01
C GLY A 49 0.63 8.14 -36.17
N TRP A 50 1.16 7.14 -36.84
CA TRP A 50 1.59 5.85 -36.26
C TRP A 50 2.70 5.94 -35.22
N ILE A 51 3.45 7.06 -35.18
CA ILE A 51 4.48 7.29 -34.14
C ILE A 51 3.89 7.31 -32.74
N MET A 52 2.59 7.57 -32.61
CA MET A 52 1.89 7.55 -31.33
C MET A 52 1.77 6.14 -30.74
N LEU A 53 1.81 5.08 -31.53
CA LEU A 53 1.72 3.71 -31.01
C LEU A 53 2.84 3.34 -30.05
N PRO A 54 4.14 3.43 -30.42
CA PRO A 54 5.23 3.17 -29.47
C PRO A 54 5.24 4.17 -28.32
N PHE A 55 4.89 5.44 -28.56
CA PHE A 55 4.77 6.43 -27.49
C PHE A 55 3.71 6.01 -26.46
N LEU A 56 2.49 5.69 -26.89
CA LEU A 56 1.40 5.28 -26.01
C LEU A 56 1.72 3.95 -25.29
N ALA A 57 2.36 3.01 -25.96
CA ALA A 57 2.77 1.75 -25.35
C ALA A 57 3.77 2.00 -24.18
N ILE A 58 4.80 2.81 -24.41
CA ILE A 58 5.79 3.16 -23.39
C ILE A 58 5.12 3.98 -22.28
N HIS A 59 4.33 4.99 -22.62
CA HIS A 59 3.62 5.84 -21.66
C HIS A 59 2.71 5.01 -20.75
N ASN A 60 1.87 4.14 -21.33
CA ASN A 60 0.93 3.32 -20.55
C ASN A 60 1.67 2.33 -19.65
N PHE A 61 2.78 1.75 -20.14
CA PHE A 61 3.63 0.87 -19.33
C PHE A 61 4.25 1.63 -18.16
N LEU A 62 4.83 2.79 -18.39
CA LEU A 62 5.46 3.60 -17.34
C LEU A 62 4.42 4.11 -16.33
N ALA A 63 3.24 4.54 -16.79
CA ALA A 63 2.17 4.97 -15.91
C ALA A 63 1.69 3.82 -14.99
N TRP A 64 1.48 2.64 -15.56
CA TRP A 64 1.15 1.45 -14.79
C TRP A 64 2.27 1.06 -13.82
N TRP A 65 3.52 1.07 -14.27
CA TRP A 65 4.69 0.77 -13.44
C TRP A 65 4.79 1.72 -12.25
N GLN A 66 4.63 3.02 -12.50
CA GLN A 66 4.66 4.05 -11.45
C GLN A 66 3.54 3.85 -10.42
N LEU A 67 2.31 3.61 -10.88
CA LEU A 67 1.16 3.38 -10.00
C LEU A 67 1.34 2.13 -9.12
N THR A 68 1.82 1.04 -9.70
CA THR A 68 2.07 -0.19 -8.93
C THR A 68 3.22 -0.04 -7.95
N SER A 69 4.26 0.72 -8.30
CA SER A 69 5.37 1.04 -7.41
C SER A 69 4.90 1.90 -6.23
N ALA A 70 4.07 2.91 -6.48
CA ALA A 70 3.47 3.73 -5.43
C ALA A 70 2.67 2.86 -4.46
N ASN A 71 1.73 2.06 -4.97
CA ASN A 71 0.92 1.17 -4.16
C ASN A 71 1.74 0.19 -3.31
N TYR A 72 2.86 -0.33 -3.85
CA TYR A 72 3.78 -1.19 -3.10
C TYR A 72 4.45 -0.44 -1.94
N VAL A 73 5.00 0.74 -2.21
CA VAL A 73 5.69 1.58 -1.21
C VAL A 73 4.71 2.03 -0.12
N GLU A 74 3.51 2.42 -0.50
CA GLU A 74 2.46 2.94 0.38
C GLU A 74 1.91 1.91 1.37
N HIS A 75 1.91 0.63 0.99
CA HIS A 75 1.26 -0.42 1.77
C HIS A 75 2.17 -1.57 2.18
N TYR A 76 3.49 -1.42 2.02
CA TYR A 76 4.46 -2.46 2.31
C TYR A 76 4.31 -3.03 3.73
N GLY A 77 3.97 -4.31 3.83
CA GLY A 77 3.88 -5.07 5.07
C GLY A 77 2.70 -4.72 5.99
N LEU A 78 1.93 -3.67 5.70
CA LEU A 78 0.84 -3.23 6.55
C LEU A 78 -0.43 -4.07 6.29
N LEU A 79 -0.90 -4.76 7.32
CA LEU A 79 -2.00 -5.70 7.24
C LEU A 79 -3.29 -5.08 7.78
N ARG A 80 -4.35 -5.12 6.96
CA ARG A 80 -5.71 -4.89 7.43
C ARG A 80 -6.30 -6.20 7.92
N GLN A 81 -6.77 -6.21 9.17
CA GLN A 81 -7.34 -7.39 9.78
C GLN A 81 -8.71 -7.73 9.19
N LYS A 82 -9.00 -9.03 9.12
CA LYS A 82 -10.30 -9.51 8.70
C LYS A 82 -11.16 -9.71 9.93
N GLU A 83 -12.31 -9.02 9.99
CA GLU A 83 -13.26 -9.12 11.07
C GLU A 83 -14.02 -10.48 11.04
N ALA A 84 -14.66 -10.82 12.14
CA ALA A 84 -15.51 -12.01 12.23
C ALA A 84 -16.66 -12.02 11.21
N SER A 85 -17.08 -10.84 10.74
CA SER A 85 -18.06 -10.65 9.66
C SER A 85 -17.55 -11.12 8.28
N GLY A 86 -16.26 -11.46 8.15
CA GLY A 86 -15.58 -11.75 6.89
C GLY A 86 -15.18 -10.53 6.09
N ARG A 87 -15.48 -9.32 6.56
CA ARG A 87 -15.05 -8.06 5.96
C ARG A 87 -13.70 -7.63 6.50
N TYR A 88 -12.94 -6.88 5.71
CA TYR A 88 -11.76 -6.21 6.22
C TYR A 88 -12.18 -4.98 7.04
N GLU A 89 -11.47 -4.72 8.13
CA GLU A 89 -11.62 -3.50 8.92
C GLU A 89 -11.50 -2.24 8.06
N ARG A 90 -12.09 -1.14 8.50
CA ARG A 90 -11.95 0.15 7.81
C ARG A 90 -10.49 0.55 7.76
N CYS A 91 -10.08 1.19 6.65
CA CYS A 91 -8.73 1.72 6.55
C CYS A 91 -8.48 2.73 7.66
N GLN A 92 -7.46 2.46 8.46
CA GLN A 92 -6.99 3.30 9.56
C GLN A 92 -5.71 4.01 9.16
N PRO A 93 -5.33 5.12 9.82
CA PRO A 93 -4.10 5.84 9.49
C PRO A 93 -2.81 5.00 9.52
N HIS A 94 -2.76 3.97 10.36
CA HIS A 94 -1.61 3.06 10.47
C HIS A 94 -1.51 2.00 9.36
N HIS A 95 -2.48 1.94 8.45
CA HIS A 95 -2.46 1.00 7.30
C HIS A 95 -1.76 1.56 6.07
N SER A 96 -1.11 2.70 6.18
CA SER A 96 -0.37 3.31 5.07
C SER A 96 0.93 3.95 5.54
N TRP A 97 1.97 3.80 4.74
CA TRP A 97 3.21 4.55 4.89
C TRP A 97 3.03 5.98 4.40
N ASN A 98 3.56 6.92 5.14
CA ASN A 98 3.44 8.35 4.85
C ASN A 98 4.79 9.02 4.72
N SER A 99 4.82 10.11 3.98
CA SER A 99 5.93 11.05 3.99
C SER A 99 5.38 12.49 3.99
N ASN A 100 6.15 13.41 4.55
CA ASN A 100 5.84 14.84 4.47
C ASN A 100 7.00 15.62 3.85
N HIS A 101 7.72 14.99 2.94
CA HIS A 101 8.82 15.61 2.21
C HIS A 101 8.30 16.73 1.30
N LYS A 102 8.78 17.96 1.48
CA LYS A 102 8.21 19.15 0.84
C LYS A 102 8.16 19.06 -0.68
N TYR A 103 9.27 18.67 -1.31
CA TYR A 103 9.38 18.61 -2.77
C TYR A 103 8.43 17.57 -3.36
N THR A 104 8.49 16.34 -2.87
CA THR A 104 7.70 15.24 -3.41
C THR A 104 6.20 15.41 -3.15
N ASN A 105 5.82 15.95 -1.99
CA ASN A 105 4.43 16.32 -1.72
C ASN A 105 3.91 17.40 -2.66
N LEU A 106 4.74 18.38 -3.02
CA LEU A 106 4.35 19.42 -3.98
C LEU A 106 4.13 18.81 -5.38
N VAL A 107 5.05 17.98 -5.85
CA VAL A 107 5.00 17.36 -7.18
C VAL A 107 3.87 16.31 -7.27
N LEU A 108 3.60 15.59 -6.18
CA LEU A 108 2.60 14.52 -6.13
C LEU A 108 1.26 14.96 -5.51
N PHE A 109 0.97 16.26 -5.46
CA PHE A 109 -0.29 16.77 -4.94
C PHE A 109 -0.64 16.22 -3.55
N HIS A 110 0.33 16.20 -2.64
CA HIS A 110 0.22 15.67 -1.27
C HIS A 110 -0.16 14.18 -1.17
N LEU A 111 0.01 13.39 -2.22
CA LEU A 111 -0.29 11.95 -2.22
C LEU A 111 0.45 11.21 -1.09
N GLU A 112 1.63 11.70 -0.69
CA GLU A 112 2.42 11.12 0.40
C GLU A 112 1.76 11.24 1.79
N ARG A 113 0.72 12.06 1.94
CA ARG A 113 -0.17 12.09 3.11
C ARG A 113 -1.25 11.01 2.98
N HIS A 114 -0.79 9.80 2.70
CA HIS A 114 -1.58 8.70 2.18
C HIS A 114 -2.63 8.18 3.17
N SER A 115 -2.30 8.20 4.47
CA SER A 115 -3.25 7.83 5.52
C SER A 115 -4.51 8.70 5.55
N ASP A 116 -4.37 10.02 5.35
CA ASP A 116 -5.54 10.91 5.31
C ASP A 116 -6.32 10.78 4.00
N HIS A 117 -5.62 10.48 2.91
CA HIS A 117 -6.25 10.16 1.63
C HIS A 117 -7.16 8.92 1.74
N HIS A 118 -6.69 7.86 2.36
CA HIS A 118 -7.49 6.64 2.56
C HIS A 118 -8.60 6.80 3.62
N ALA A 119 -8.32 7.50 4.71
CA ALA A 119 -9.32 7.73 5.74
C ALA A 119 -10.45 8.66 5.26
N HIS A 120 -10.15 9.58 4.33
CA HIS A 120 -11.08 10.58 3.81
C HIS A 120 -10.97 10.72 2.28
N PRO A 121 -11.38 9.73 1.48
CA PRO A 121 -11.13 9.68 0.04
C PRO A 121 -11.77 10.82 -0.76
N THR A 122 -12.77 11.51 -0.20
CA THR A 122 -13.41 12.68 -0.81
C THR A 122 -12.71 14.01 -0.49
N ARG A 123 -11.68 13.98 0.39
CA ARG A 123 -10.94 15.17 0.75
C ARG A 123 -10.04 15.62 -0.40
N ARG A 124 -10.09 16.91 -0.70
CA ARG A 124 -9.23 17.50 -1.73
C ARG A 124 -7.77 17.44 -1.30
N TYR A 125 -6.85 17.23 -2.24
CA TYR A 125 -5.42 17.07 -1.97
C TYR A 125 -4.80 18.23 -1.17
N GLN A 126 -5.27 19.48 -1.39
CA GLN A 126 -4.78 20.66 -0.67
C GLN A 126 -5.09 20.58 0.84
N SER A 127 -6.14 19.86 1.21
CA SER A 127 -6.62 19.75 2.59
C SER A 127 -6.16 18.47 3.29
N LEU A 128 -5.32 17.65 2.64
CA LEU A 128 -4.78 16.43 3.23
C LEU A 128 -3.87 16.75 4.41
N ARG A 129 -4.16 16.14 5.55
CA ARG A 129 -3.45 16.35 6.81
C ARG A 129 -2.22 15.46 6.91
N ASN A 130 -1.20 15.98 7.55
CA ASN A 130 -0.07 15.18 7.99
C ASN A 130 -0.30 14.73 9.42
N PHE A 131 -0.60 13.46 9.63
CA PHE A 131 -0.70 12.88 10.96
C PHE A 131 0.70 12.67 11.55
N GLU A 132 0.85 12.79 12.85
CA GLU A 132 2.12 12.58 13.54
C GLU A 132 2.34 11.09 13.85
N ASP A 133 1.30 10.42 14.34
CA ASP A 133 1.35 9.02 14.77
C ASP A 133 0.95 8.05 13.65
N VAL A 134 1.73 8.05 12.56
CA VAL A 134 1.53 7.14 11.42
C VAL A 134 2.86 6.54 10.96
N PRO A 135 2.84 5.38 10.29
CA PRO A 135 4.03 4.82 9.67
C PRO A 135 4.67 5.83 8.72
N ARG A 136 5.98 6.09 8.91
CA ARG A 136 6.72 7.08 8.12
C ARG A 136 7.81 6.43 7.30
N LEU A 137 7.83 6.78 6.02
CA LEU A 137 8.92 6.45 5.11
C LEU A 137 10.19 7.25 5.49
N PRO A 138 11.37 6.67 5.31
CA PRO A 138 12.64 7.38 5.58
C PRO A 138 12.92 8.51 4.59
N ASN A 139 12.25 8.56 3.45
CA ASN A 139 12.40 9.59 2.42
C ASN A 139 11.05 9.83 1.71
N GLY A 140 10.98 10.85 0.86
CA GLY A 140 9.87 11.03 -0.07
C GLY A 140 9.85 9.96 -1.19
N TYR A 141 8.72 9.83 -1.87
CA TYR A 141 8.49 8.76 -2.86
C TYR A 141 9.56 8.68 -3.94
N ASN A 142 10.07 9.83 -4.42
CA ASN A 142 11.13 9.84 -5.44
C ASN A 142 12.43 9.14 -4.98
N GLY A 143 12.70 9.11 -3.68
CA GLY A 143 13.81 8.34 -3.10
C GLY A 143 13.42 6.89 -2.78
N MET A 144 12.15 6.64 -2.50
CA MET A 144 11.66 5.31 -2.13
C MET A 144 11.46 4.38 -3.35
N PHE A 145 11.06 4.91 -4.51
CA PHE A 145 10.88 4.09 -5.72
C PHE A 145 12.18 3.42 -6.18
N PRO A 146 13.30 4.14 -6.37
CA PRO A 146 14.57 3.50 -6.71
C PRO A 146 15.02 2.47 -5.66
N LEU A 147 14.78 2.74 -4.38
CA LEU A 147 15.09 1.80 -3.31
C LEU A 147 14.26 0.51 -3.43
N ALA A 148 12.96 0.62 -3.75
CA ALA A 148 12.07 -0.52 -3.92
C ALA A 148 12.44 -1.39 -5.13
N TYR A 149 13.13 -0.83 -6.12
CA TYR A 149 13.61 -1.60 -7.28
C TYR A 149 14.87 -2.43 -6.98
N VAL A 150 15.44 -2.31 -5.78
CA VAL A 150 16.56 -3.12 -5.32
C VAL A 150 16.13 -3.88 -4.06
N PRO A 151 15.46 -5.05 -4.19
CA PRO A 151 14.81 -5.74 -3.07
C PRO A 151 15.71 -5.98 -1.85
N PRO A 152 17.01 -6.38 -1.97
CA PRO A 152 17.85 -6.56 -0.79
C PRO A 152 18.05 -5.28 0.02
N LEU A 153 18.15 -4.13 -0.63
CA LEU A 153 18.26 -2.83 0.04
C LEU A 153 16.93 -2.40 0.63
N TRP A 154 15.85 -2.64 -0.10
CA TRP A 154 14.49 -2.36 0.37
C TRP A 154 14.21 -3.08 1.69
N PHE A 155 14.38 -4.39 1.73
CA PHE A 155 14.13 -5.19 2.92
C PHE A 155 15.05 -4.78 4.09
N LYS A 156 16.33 -4.53 3.82
CA LYS A 156 17.28 -4.04 4.83
C LYS A 156 16.84 -2.72 5.48
N VAL A 157 16.20 -1.85 4.71
CA VAL A 157 15.75 -0.53 5.17
C VAL A 157 14.36 -0.59 5.79
N MET A 158 13.42 -1.32 5.17
CA MET A 158 12.01 -1.26 5.53
C MET A 158 11.57 -2.32 6.55
N ASP A 159 12.15 -3.54 6.54
CA ASP A 159 11.75 -4.57 7.50
C ASP A 159 11.95 -4.15 8.97
N PRO A 160 13.12 -3.59 9.36
CA PRO A 160 13.28 -3.13 10.75
C PRO A 160 12.30 -2.03 11.13
N ARG A 161 11.97 -1.12 10.19
CA ARG A 161 11.00 -0.05 10.42
C ARG A 161 9.58 -0.56 10.55
N LEU A 162 9.23 -1.56 9.74
CA LEU A 162 7.93 -2.22 9.78
C LEU A 162 7.71 -2.93 11.11
N LEU A 163 8.68 -3.74 11.53
CA LEU A 163 8.62 -4.49 12.79
C LEU A 163 8.63 -3.58 14.03
N ALA A 164 9.27 -2.41 13.96
CA ALA A 164 9.31 -1.43 15.04
C ALA A 164 8.03 -0.56 15.16
N LEU A 165 7.04 -0.74 14.29
CA LEU A 165 5.78 0.01 14.40
C LEU A 165 5.02 -0.38 15.67
N PRO A 166 4.47 0.59 16.45
CA PRO A 166 3.84 0.30 17.74
C PRO A 166 2.72 -0.73 17.71
N HIS A 167 1.96 -0.81 16.62
CA HIS A 167 0.87 -1.77 16.46
C HIS A 167 1.35 -3.16 16.01
N ILE A 168 2.59 -3.27 15.53
CA ILE A 168 3.24 -4.54 15.14
C ILE A 168 4.08 -5.07 16.29
N ASP A 169 4.94 -4.22 16.88
CA ASP A 169 5.75 -4.54 18.08
C ASP A 169 6.55 -5.83 17.92
N GLY A 170 7.26 -5.97 16.80
CA GLY A 170 8.05 -7.16 16.48
C GLY A 170 7.28 -8.40 16.06
N ASP A 171 5.96 -8.39 16.16
CA ASP A 171 5.10 -9.55 15.86
C ASP A 171 4.85 -9.67 14.35
N ILE A 172 5.61 -10.56 13.70
CA ILE A 172 5.50 -10.86 12.27
C ILE A 172 4.10 -11.36 11.86
N THR A 173 3.30 -11.88 12.79
CA THR A 173 1.95 -12.36 12.48
C THR A 173 0.97 -11.23 12.16
N LYS A 174 1.32 -10.00 12.56
CA LYS A 174 0.56 -8.78 12.26
C LYS A 174 0.99 -8.11 10.95
N VAL A 175 1.93 -8.72 10.23
CA VAL A 175 2.48 -8.21 8.96
C VAL A 175 1.82 -8.90 7.77
N ASN A 176 1.53 -8.13 6.73
CA ASN A 176 1.08 -8.67 5.45
C ASN A 176 2.28 -9.27 4.71
N VAL A 177 2.42 -10.58 4.77
CA VAL A 177 3.50 -11.34 4.12
C VAL A 177 3.00 -12.05 2.87
N ASP A 178 3.91 -12.35 1.95
CA ASP A 178 3.61 -13.20 0.81
C ASP A 178 3.22 -14.60 1.32
N PRO A 179 2.07 -15.15 0.92
CA PRO A 179 1.65 -16.47 1.35
C PRO A 179 2.66 -17.58 1.04
N ASP A 180 3.36 -17.49 -0.09
CA ASP A 180 4.34 -18.48 -0.53
C ASP A 180 5.65 -18.42 0.29
N GLU A 181 5.93 -17.29 0.96
CA GLU A 181 7.12 -17.06 1.77
C GLU A 181 6.83 -17.03 3.28
N LYS A 182 5.59 -17.26 3.66
CA LYS A 182 5.09 -17.04 5.02
C LYS A 182 5.87 -17.81 6.07
N GLU A 183 6.07 -19.11 5.88
CA GLU A 183 6.78 -19.97 6.84
C GLU A 183 8.22 -19.50 7.03
N ARG A 184 8.91 -19.25 5.92
CA ARG A 184 10.31 -18.77 5.94
C ARG A 184 10.45 -17.41 6.63
N LEU A 185 9.49 -16.50 6.41
CA LEU A 185 9.52 -15.18 7.05
C LEU A 185 9.20 -15.27 8.53
N TYR A 186 8.28 -16.15 8.93
CA TYR A 186 7.96 -16.37 10.32
C TYR A 186 9.13 -16.97 11.09
N GLU A 187 9.86 -17.93 10.51
CA GLU A 187 11.12 -18.44 11.10
C GLU A 187 12.19 -17.35 11.21
N LYS A 188 12.38 -16.57 10.15
CA LYS A 188 13.42 -15.53 10.11
C LYS A 188 13.21 -14.44 11.16
N TYR A 189 11.96 -14.09 11.45
CA TYR A 189 11.60 -13.01 12.36
C TYR A 189 10.93 -13.49 13.66
N ALA A 190 10.92 -14.80 13.89
CA ALA A 190 10.51 -15.33 15.18
C ALA A 190 11.39 -14.73 16.29
N PRO A 191 10.82 -14.29 17.42
CA PRO A 191 11.63 -13.88 18.56
C PRO A 191 12.56 -15.05 18.93
N ALA A 192 13.84 -14.77 19.14
CA ALA A 192 14.80 -15.78 19.55
C ALA A 192 14.25 -16.45 20.82
N ALA A 193 14.02 -17.76 20.75
CA ALA A 193 13.55 -18.53 21.90
C ALA A 193 14.56 -18.35 23.05
N GLY A 194 14.26 -17.46 24.00
CA GLY A 194 15.14 -17.25 25.17
C GLY A 194 15.29 -15.81 25.68
N SER A 195 14.58 -14.81 25.19
CA SER A 195 14.74 -13.43 25.74
C SER A 195 13.77 -13.04 26.86
N ASP A 196 12.84 -13.93 27.24
CA ASP A 196 11.89 -13.67 28.34
C ASP A 196 12.38 -14.12 29.75
N GLY A 197 13.61 -14.59 29.86
CA GLY A 197 14.17 -15.08 31.16
C GLY A 197 14.95 -14.05 31.98
N GLY A 198 15.21 -12.85 31.46
CA GLY A 198 16.12 -11.89 32.10
C GLY A 198 15.45 -10.84 32.99
N ALA A 199 14.21 -10.51 32.77
CA ALA A 199 13.56 -9.41 33.49
C ALA A 199 12.87 -9.82 34.80
N GLU A 200 12.48 -11.07 34.95
CA GLU A 200 11.86 -11.55 36.20
C GLU A 200 12.89 -11.86 37.27
N ASN A 201 14.12 -12.29 36.92
CA ASN A 201 15.16 -12.57 37.91
C ASN A 201 15.79 -11.31 38.51
N GLU A 202 15.88 -10.20 37.79
CA GLU A 202 16.41 -8.95 38.38
C GLU A 202 15.41 -8.26 39.34
N ALA A 203 14.10 -8.49 39.17
CA ALA A 203 13.09 -7.95 40.08
C ALA A 203 13.04 -8.74 41.41
N GLU A 204 13.34 -10.03 41.40
CA GLU A 204 13.38 -10.87 42.60
C GLU A 204 14.67 -10.66 43.40
N GLU A 205 15.78 -10.39 42.79
CA GLU A 205 17.06 -10.10 43.46
C GLU A 205 17.02 -8.74 44.21
N LEU A 206 16.38 -7.72 43.61
CA LEU A 206 16.25 -6.40 44.24
C LEU A 206 15.24 -6.34 45.40
N THR A 207 14.33 -7.30 45.50
CA THR A 207 13.38 -7.39 46.63
C THR A 207 13.95 -8.18 47.80
N ASN A 208 14.98 -9.03 47.61
CA ASN A 208 15.61 -9.78 48.65
C ASN A 208 16.79 -9.05 49.33
N GLU A 209 17.34 -7.98 48.73
CA GLU A 209 18.37 -7.14 49.39
C GLU A 209 17.79 -6.01 50.28
N ALA A 210 16.46 -5.82 50.27
CA ALA A 210 15.78 -4.77 51.03
C ALA A 210 14.99 -5.29 52.25
N ALA A 211 15.13 -6.55 52.63
CA ALA A 211 14.61 -7.17 53.86
C ALA A 211 15.75 -7.65 54.74
#